data_96cd4bf42495aefce94007563f762afa
#
_entry.id   96cd4bf42495aefce94007563f762afa
#
_cell.length_a   1.000
_cell.length_b   1.000
_cell.length_c   1.000
_cell.angle_alpha   90.00
_cell.angle_beta   90.00
_cell.angle_gamma   90.00
#
_symmetry.space_group_name_H-M   'P 1'
#
loop_
_entity.id
_entity.type
_entity.pdbx_description
1 polymer ?
#
loop_
_entity_poly.entity_id
_entity_poly.type
_entity_poly.pdbx_seq_one_letter_code
_entity_poly.pdbx_strand_id
1 'polypeptide(L)'
;MLYYIFRFLEQYDIPGAHIWSYISFRSLLALILSLIISAWFGEYFIKWMKRRNISETARDPSIDPFGVEKKGVPTMGGIIIIVSILIPVLLLGRMRNIYLLLMIVTTVWLGFLGFMDDYIKIFKKNKEGLKGLYKIIGQVSIGFIVGLTLWLSPDAVVRENITETQDNQEIVVKHQPEAVKSLQTTIPCIKNHNLNYSNIMAFCGKYKVAAGWILFVIMTIIVVTAVSNGANLNDGMDGMCAGNSAIIGVALLIFAYVSSHIVYSAYFDIMYIPGSQELVVFLSAFIGAMIGFLWYNAYPAQVFMGDTGSLTIGGIIGVCSIIIHKELMLPILCGIFFIESLSVIIQTQWFKLQKRKGKRVRVFRATPIHDTFRRLDSQLDATSTYILKGWPHRPFHESKITIRFWIASIILAALAIITLKVR
;
A
#
# COMPACT_ATOMS: atom_id res chain seq x y z
N MET A 1 18.38 -13.16 -9.01
CA MET A 1 19.29 -14.21 -9.51
C MET A 1 19.81 -13.90 -10.92
N LEU A 2 18.95 -13.76 -11.91
CA LEU A 2 19.34 -13.46 -13.31
C LEU A 2 20.23 -12.22 -13.43
N TYR A 3 19.94 -11.15 -12.69
CA TYR A 3 20.78 -9.95 -12.64
C TYR A 3 22.27 -10.29 -12.37
N TYR A 4 22.57 -11.15 -11.40
CA TYR A 4 23.97 -11.49 -11.06
C TYR A 4 24.61 -12.40 -12.11
N ILE A 5 23.82 -13.31 -12.71
CA ILE A 5 24.30 -14.20 -13.77
C ILE A 5 24.70 -13.35 -15.00
N PHE A 6 23.80 -12.46 -15.46
CA PHE A 6 24.09 -11.63 -16.62
C PHE A 6 25.17 -10.59 -16.38
N ARG A 7 25.30 -10.06 -15.15
CA ARG A 7 26.42 -9.19 -14.79
C ARG A 7 27.75 -9.94 -14.78
N PHE A 8 27.76 -11.21 -14.43
CA PHE A 8 28.95 -12.06 -14.57
C PHE A 8 29.27 -12.31 -16.06
N LEU A 9 28.26 -12.59 -16.89
CA LEU A 9 28.41 -12.80 -18.32
C LEU A 9 28.83 -11.52 -19.09
N GLU A 10 28.51 -10.35 -18.58
CA GLU A 10 28.96 -9.06 -19.10
C GLU A 10 30.49 -8.93 -19.07
N GLN A 11 31.17 -9.56 -18.11
CA GLN A 11 32.64 -9.58 -18.05
C GLN A 11 33.29 -10.35 -19.19
N TYR A 12 32.54 -11.17 -19.90
CA TYR A 12 32.96 -11.96 -21.06
C TYR A 12 32.46 -11.38 -22.38
N ASP A 13 32.01 -10.12 -22.39
CA ASP A 13 31.49 -9.42 -23.58
C ASP A 13 30.40 -10.17 -24.36
N ILE A 14 29.56 -10.95 -23.64
CA ILE A 14 28.47 -11.68 -24.26
C ILE A 14 27.40 -10.70 -24.76
N PRO A 15 27.02 -10.75 -26.06
CA PRO A 15 26.01 -9.87 -26.61
C PRO A 15 24.69 -9.95 -25.85
N GLY A 16 24.13 -8.79 -25.45
CA GLY A 16 22.87 -8.69 -24.72
C GLY A 16 22.99 -8.81 -23.19
N ALA A 17 24.13 -9.20 -22.63
CA ALA A 17 24.31 -9.27 -21.17
C ALA A 17 24.17 -7.89 -20.51
N HIS A 18 24.65 -6.84 -21.18
CA HIS A 18 24.57 -5.46 -20.71
C HIS A 18 23.13 -4.94 -20.51
N ILE A 19 22.14 -5.45 -21.25
CA ILE A 19 20.71 -5.02 -21.14
C ILE A 19 20.17 -5.24 -19.73
N TRP A 20 20.65 -6.26 -19.01
CA TRP A 20 20.22 -6.58 -17.66
C TRP A 20 20.70 -5.59 -16.60
N SER A 21 21.65 -4.74 -16.93
CA SER A 21 22.11 -3.64 -16.06
C SER A 21 21.12 -2.48 -16.05
N TYR A 22 20.32 -2.30 -17.11
CA TYR A 22 19.32 -1.23 -17.20
C TYR A 22 18.10 -1.51 -16.31
N ILE A 23 17.75 -0.52 -15.50
CA ILE A 23 16.59 -0.57 -14.60
C ILE A 23 15.29 -0.65 -15.40
N SER A 24 15.17 0.15 -16.47
CA SER A 24 13.99 0.18 -17.34
C SER A 24 13.67 -1.20 -17.91
N PHE A 25 14.68 -1.93 -18.38
CA PHE A 25 14.51 -3.29 -18.87
C PHE A 25 14.03 -4.23 -17.77
N ARG A 26 14.71 -4.22 -16.62
CA ARG A 26 14.35 -5.11 -15.49
C ARG A 26 12.97 -4.80 -14.92
N SER A 27 12.59 -3.52 -14.85
CA SER A 27 11.28 -3.12 -14.33
C SER A 27 10.14 -3.52 -15.27
N LEU A 28 10.28 -3.30 -16.57
CA LEU A 28 9.28 -3.75 -17.55
C LEU A 28 9.17 -5.28 -17.59
N LEU A 29 10.29 -5.98 -17.55
CA LEU A 29 10.30 -7.43 -17.48
C LEU A 29 9.66 -7.95 -16.18
N ALA A 30 9.90 -7.28 -15.04
CA ALA A 30 9.28 -7.61 -13.76
C ALA A 30 7.75 -7.45 -13.81
N LEU A 31 7.25 -6.38 -14.43
CA LEU A 31 5.82 -6.15 -14.63
C LEU A 31 5.18 -7.26 -15.48
N ILE A 32 5.78 -7.57 -16.63
CA ILE A 32 5.26 -8.60 -17.55
C ILE A 32 5.28 -9.98 -16.90
N LEU A 33 6.40 -10.36 -16.29
CA LEU A 33 6.53 -11.66 -15.61
C LEU A 33 5.52 -11.78 -14.46
N SER A 34 5.37 -10.74 -13.66
CA SER A 34 4.42 -10.73 -12.54
C SER A 34 2.98 -10.88 -13.02
N LEU A 35 2.60 -10.17 -14.09
CA LEU A 35 1.27 -10.28 -14.69
C LEU A 35 1.02 -11.70 -15.22
N ILE A 36 1.97 -12.27 -15.96
CA ILE A 36 1.86 -13.64 -16.50
C ILE A 36 1.76 -14.66 -15.37
N ILE A 37 2.61 -14.55 -14.34
CA ILE A 37 2.59 -15.44 -13.19
C ILE A 37 1.24 -15.34 -12.47
N SER A 38 0.73 -14.14 -12.25
CA SER A 38 -0.55 -13.90 -11.59
C SER A 38 -1.70 -14.54 -12.39
N ALA A 39 -1.71 -14.38 -13.70
CA ALA A 39 -2.72 -14.96 -14.55
C ALA A 39 -2.63 -16.51 -14.59
N TRP A 40 -1.43 -17.05 -14.81
CA TRP A 40 -1.26 -18.50 -14.93
C TRP A 40 -1.39 -19.25 -13.59
N PHE A 41 -0.67 -18.78 -12.56
CA PHE A 41 -0.73 -19.36 -11.22
C PHE A 41 -2.11 -19.15 -10.59
N GLY A 42 -2.75 -18.00 -10.86
CA GLY A 42 -4.10 -17.70 -10.38
C GLY A 42 -5.12 -18.73 -10.83
N GLU A 43 -5.13 -19.12 -12.11
CA GLU A 43 -6.04 -20.16 -12.63
C GLU A 43 -5.82 -21.50 -11.92
N TYR A 44 -4.55 -21.91 -11.80
CA TYR A 44 -4.20 -23.16 -11.12
C TYR A 44 -4.63 -23.14 -9.65
N PHE A 45 -4.34 -22.05 -8.93
CA PHE A 45 -4.66 -21.89 -7.51
C PHE A 45 -6.18 -21.91 -7.27
N ILE A 46 -6.95 -21.18 -8.08
CA ILE A 46 -8.42 -21.13 -7.98
C ILE A 46 -9.02 -22.52 -8.22
N LYS A 47 -8.56 -23.25 -9.25
CA LYS A 47 -9.01 -24.61 -9.51
C LYS A 47 -8.67 -25.56 -8.36
N TRP A 48 -7.48 -25.43 -7.79
CA TRP A 48 -7.04 -26.22 -6.64
C TRP A 48 -7.91 -25.96 -5.40
N MET A 49 -8.20 -24.68 -5.08
CA MET A 49 -9.06 -24.29 -3.96
C MET A 49 -10.50 -24.83 -4.13
N LYS A 50 -11.07 -24.68 -5.33
CA LYS A 50 -12.42 -25.19 -5.65
C LYS A 50 -12.50 -26.71 -5.48
N ARG A 51 -11.50 -27.47 -5.94
CA ARG A 51 -11.43 -28.94 -5.77
C ARG A 51 -11.40 -29.38 -4.31
N ARG A 52 -10.84 -28.55 -3.43
CA ARG A 52 -10.74 -28.79 -1.99
C ARG A 52 -11.95 -28.27 -1.22
N ASN A 53 -12.95 -27.68 -1.90
CA ASN A 53 -14.09 -27.00 -1.27
C ASN A 53 -13.66 -25.93 -0.25
N ILE A 54 -12.54 -25.25 -0.50
CA ILE A 54 -12.00 -24.20 0.34
C ILE A 54 -12.63 -22.87 -0.14
N SER A 55 -13.70 -22.45 0.52
CA SER A 55 -14.39 -21.21 0.24
C SER A 55 -14.83 -20.56 1.54
N GLU A 56 -15.05 -19.26 1.51
CA GLU A 56 -15.59 -18.55 2.67
C GLU A 56 -17.01 -19.07 2.98
N THR A 57 -17.28 -19.29 4.26
CA THR A 57 -18.65 -19.62 4.71
C THR A 57 -19.52 -18.38 4.53
N ALA A 58 -20.62 -18.54 3.79
CA ALA A 58 -21.58 -17.45 3.56
C ALA A 58 -21.90 -16.73 4.88
N ARG A 59 -21.84 -15.42 4.88
CA ARG A 59 -22.29 -14.60 6.00
C ARG A 59 -23.80 -14.70 6.10
N ASP A 60 -24.31 -14.48 7.29
CA ASP A 60 -25.75 -14.49 7.53
C ASP A 60 -26.41 -13.48 6.56
N PRO A 61 -27.47 -13.89 5.80
CA PRO A 61 -28.16 -13.01 4.86
C PRO A 61 -28.73 -11.74 5.53
N SER A 62 -28.98 -11.77 6.83
CA SER A 62 -29.40 -10.60 7.60
C SER A 62 -28.28 -9.56 7.78
N ILE A 63 -27.01 -10.01 7.71
CA ILE A 63 -25.82 -9.17 7.87
C ILE A 63 -25.26 -8.77 6.51
N ASP A 64 -25.26 -9.68 5.54
CA ASP A 64 -24.80 -9.44 4.18
C ASP A 64 -25.79 -10.02 3.15
N PRO A 65 -26.80 -9.24 2.73
CA PRO A 65 -27.81 -9.66 1.75
C PRO A 65 -27.22 -10.08 0.40
N PHE A 66 -26.05 -9.55 0.06
CA PHE A 66 -25.31 -9.85 -1.19
C PHE A 66 -24.32 -11.01 -1.03
N GLY A 67 -24.07 -11.47 0.16
CA GLY A 67 -23.17 -12.61 0.44
C GLY A 67 -23.68 -13.93 -0.12
N VAL A 68 -24.97 -14.01 -0.45
CA VAL A 68 -25.57 -15.22 -1.06
C VAL A 68 -25.03 -15.44 -2.49
N GLU A 69 -24.83 -14.36 -3.26
CA GLU A 69 -24.25 -14.44 -4.62
C GLU A 69 -22.76 -14.82 -4.60
N LYS A 70 -22.07 -14.57 -3.48
CA LYS A 70 -20.64 -14.81 -3.29
C LYS A 70 -20.34 -16.20 -2.69
N LYS A 71 -21.36 -17.01 -2.46
CA LYS A 71 -21.21 -18.35 -1.88
C LYS A 71 -20.38 -19.26 -2.79
N GLY A 72 -19.34 -19.88 -2.22
CA GLY A 72 -18.49 -20.83 -2.95
C GLY A 72 -17.31 -20.19 -3.69
N VAL A 73 -17.12 -18.88 -3.62
CA VAL A 73 -15.92 -18.22 -4.13
C VAL A 73 -14.75 -18.49 -3.18
N PRO A 74 -13.60 -18.99 -3.70
CA PRO A 74 -12.40 -19.19 -2.88
C PRO A 74 -11.89 -17.85 -2.33
N THR A 75 -11.32 -17.88 -1.14
CA THR A 75 -10.59 -16.76 -0.52
C THR A 75 -9.08 -17.07 -0.46
N MET A 76 -8.26 -16.24 0.21
CA MET A 76 -6.80 -16.36 0.25
C MET A 76 -6.10 -16.07 -1.09
N GLY A 77 -6.73 -15.33 -1.99
CA GLY A 77 -6.15 -14.89 -3.26
C GLY A 77 -4.86 -14.06 -3.10
N GLY A 78 -4.62 -13.53 -1.90
CA GLY A 78 -3.36 -12.86 -1.55
C GLY A 78 -2.11 -13.71 -1.81
N ILE A 79 -2.21 -15.04 -1.76
CA ILE A 79 -1.10 -15.95 -2.12
C ILE A 79 -0.69 -15.76 -3.58
N ILE A 80 -1.67 -15.59 -4.49
CA ILE A 80 -1.42 -15.33 -5.92
C ILE A 80 -0.60 -14.05 -6.05
N ILE A 81 -1.01 -12.99 -5.34
CA ILE A 81 -0.33 -11.68 -5.36
C ILE A 81 1.10 -11.80 -4.86
N ILE A 82 1.31 -12.42 -3.69
CA ILE A 82 2.63 -12.55 -3.05
C ILE A 82 3.60 -13.33 -3.95
N VAL A 83 3.15 -14.46 -4.51
CA VAL A 83 3.97 -15.28 -5.41
C VAL A 83 4.32 -14.51 -6.68
N SER A 84 3.36 -13.78 -7.24
CA SER A 84 3.53 -12.97 -8.46
C SER A 84 4.46 -11.78 -8.26
N ILE A 85 4.59 -11.24 -7.05
CA ILE A 85 5.56 -10.21 -6.72
C ILE A 85 6.93 -10.82 -6.47
N LEU A 86 7.00 -11.84 -5.59
CA LEU A 86 8.29 -12.33 -5.10
C LEU A 86 9.10 -13.04 -6.18
N ILE A 87 8.50 -13.83 -7.07
CA ILE A 87 9.25 -14.55 -8.09
C ILE A 87 10.00 -13.59 -9.03
N PRO A 88 9.36 -12.59 -9.69
CA PRO A 88 10.09 -11.64 -10.53
C PRO A 88 11.13 -10.83 -9.75
N VAL A 89 10.80 -10.41 -8.52
CA VAL A 89 11.71 -9.64 -7.67
C VAL A 89 12.98 -10.44 -7.33
N LEU A 90 12.84 -11.71 -6.94
CA LEU A 90 13.97 -12.60 -6.65
C LEU A 90 14.82 -12.89 -7.90
N LEU A 91 14.21 -12.96 -9.08
CA LEU A 91 14.91 -13.20 -10.34
C LEU A 91 15.66 -11.95 -10.82
N LEU A 92 15.05 -10.75 -10.75
CA LEU A 92 15.49 -9.55 -11.42
C LEU A 92 16.12 -8.51 -10.50
N GLY A 93 15.80 -8.53 -9.21
CA GLY A 93 16.25 -7.56 -8.22
C GLY A 93 17.70 -7.79 -7.75
N ARG A 94 18.32 -6.70 -7.28
CA ARG A 94 19.64 -6.71 -6.64
C ARG A 94 19.47 -7.02 -5.16
N MET A 95 19.59 -8.30 -4.79
CA MET A 95 19.31 -8.82 -3.43
C MET A 95 20.20 -8.23 -2.31
N ARG A 96 21.32 -7.56 -2.66
CA ARG A 96 22.17 -6.86 -1.69
C ARG A 96 21.67 -5.46 -1.35
N ASN A 97 20.58 -4.99 -2.00
CA ASN A 97 20.03 -3.67 -1.76
C ASN A 97 19.13 -3.72 -0.53
N ILE A 98 19.40 -2.85 0.45
CA ILE A 98 18.67 -2.81 1.74
C ILE A 98 17.18 -2.47 1.55
N TYR A 99 16.84 -1.57 0.63
CA TYR A 99 15.46 -1.17 0.38
C TYR A 99 14.65 -2.33 -0.21
N LEU A 100 15.26 -3.08 -1.17
CA LEU A 100 14.63 -4.26 -1.74
C LEU A 100 14.41 -5.35 -0.69
N LEU A 101 15.40 -5.59 0.18
CA LEU A 101 15.28 -6.56 1.28
C LEU A 101 14.13 -6.18 2.22
N LEU A 102 14.02 -4.91 2.60
CA LEU A 102 12.92 -4.43 3.45
C LEU A 102 11.56 -4.67 2.81
N MET A 103 11.43 -4.44 1.50
CA MET A 103 10.18 -4.71 0.76
C MET A 103 9.84 -6.21 0.73
N ILE A 104 10.83 -7.07 0.50
CA ILE A 104 10.65 -8.54 0.52
C ILE A 104 10.25 -9.01 1.92
N VAL A 105 10.96 -8.58 2.95
CA VAL A 105 10.66 -8.95 4.34
C VAL A 105 9.25 -8.49 4.73
N THR A 106 8.87 -7.27 4.37
CA THR A 106 7.52 -6.74 4.60
C THR A 106 6.45 -7.60 3.92
N THR A 107 6.68 -7.95 2.65
CA THR A 107 5.75 -8.79 1.86
C THR A 107 5.55 -10.16 2.49
N VAL A 108 6.64 -10.81 2.87
CA VAL A 108 6.59 -12.15 3.50
C VAL A 108 5.98 -12.09 4.89
N TRP A 109 6.36 -11.11 5.71
CA TRP A 109 5.89 -10.97 7.10
C TRP A 109 4.40 -10.70 7.17
N LEU A 110 3.90 -9.70 6.45
CA LEU A 110 2.48 -9.36 6.47
C LEU A 110 1.65 -10.38 5.68
N GLY A 111 2.23 -10.99 4.65
CA GLY A 111 1.62 -12.12 3.96
C GLY A 111 1.42 -13.31 4.89
N PHE A 112 2.40 -13.64 5.72
CA PHE A 112 2.27 -14.68 6.72
C PHE A 112 1.24 -14.34 7.80
N LEU A 113 1.23 -13.08 8.27
CA LEU A 113 0.25 -12.61 9.25
C LEU A 113 -1.18 -12.73 8.73
N GLY A 114 -1.42 -12.26 7.50
CA GLY A 114 -2.74 -12.37 6.85
C GLY A 114 -3.11 -13.83 6.54
N PHE A 115 -2.14 -14.64 6.10
CA PHE A 115 -2.35 -16.06 5.88
C PHE A 115 -2.80 -16.79 7.15
N MET A 116 -2.20 -16.49 8.29
CA MET A 116 -2.61 -17.05 9.58
C MET A 116 -4.04 -16.68 9.94
N ASP A 117 -4.46 -15.45 9.66
CA ASP A 117 -5.85 -15.02 9.87
C ASP A 117 -6.83 -15.80 8.98
N ASP A 118 -6.58 -15.80 7.68
CA ASP A 118 -7.41 -16.52 6.71
C ASP A 118 -7.45 -18.02 6.99
N TYR A 119 -6.31 -18.62 7.38
CA TYR A 119 -6.24 -20.02 7.76
C TYR A 119 -7.14 -20.36 8.97
N ILE A 120 -7.14 -19.50 10.00
CA ILE A 120 -7.99 -19.70 11.18
C ILE A 120 -9.46 -19.59 10.80
N LYS A 121 -9.82 -18.60 9.95
CA LYS A 121 -11.20 -18.39 9.50
C LYS A 121 -11.73 -19.59 8.71
N ILE A 122 -10.89 -20.14 7.82
CA ILE A 122 -11.33 -21.20 6.88
C ILE A 122 -11.20 -22.57 7.49
N PHE A 123 -10.01 -22.95 7.94
CA PHE A 123 -9.73 -24.33 8.35
C PHE A 123 -10.17 -24.62 9.79
N LYS A 124 -10.07 -23.64 10.69
CA LYS A 124 -10.59 -23.78 12.06
C LYS A 124 -12.04 -23.33 12.20
N LYS A 125 -12.67 -22.87 11.10
CA LYS A 125 -14.07 -22.39 11.06
C LYS A 125 -14.39 -21.34 12.15
N ASN A 126 -13.38 -20.60 12.57
CA ASN A 126 -13.53 -19.51 13.52
C ASN A 126 -13.71 -18.19 12.75
N LYS A 127 -14.95 -17.70 12.67
CA LYS A 127 -15.31 -16.48 11.93
C LYS A 127 -14.58 -15.21 12.39
N GLU A 128 -14.12 -15.17 13.66
CA GLU A 128 -13.37 -14.03 14.19
C GLU A 128 -11.93 -13.97 13.68
N GLY A 129 -11.38 -15.10 13.20
CA GLY A 129 -10.01 -15.17 12.73
C GLY A 129 -8.97 -14.97 13.85
N LEU A 130 -7.88 -14.30 13.51
CA LEU A 130 -6.85 -13.91 14.47
C LEU A 130 -7.34 -12.70 15.29
N LYS A 131 -7.22 -12.78 16.62
CA LYS A 131 -7.58 -11.64 17.48
C LYS A 131 -6.86 -10.37 17.02
N GLY A 132 -7.59 -9.24 16.96
CA GLY A 132 -7.07 -7.98 16.44
C GLY A 132 -5.75 -7.52 17.08
N LEU A 133 -5.53 -7.84 18.37
CA LEU A 133 -4.27 -7.54 19.06
C LEU A 133 -3.06 -8.18 18.39
N TYR A 134 -3.15 -9.45 17.97
CA TYR A 134 -2.02 -10.13 17.29
C TYR A 134 -1.74 -9.55 15.91
N LYS A 135 -2.78 -9.10 15.18
CA LYS A 135 -2.61 -8.36 13.91
C LYS A 135 -1.83 -7.07 14.14
N ILE A 136 -2.22 -6.30 15.16
CA ILE A 136 -1.53 -5.04 15.50
C ILE A 136 -0.09 -5.32 15.92
N ILE A 137 0.17 -6.33 16.76
CA ILE A 137 1.54 -6.70 17.16
C ILE A 137 2.39 -7.04 15.93
N GLY A 138 1.86 -7.82 14.98
CA GLY A 138 2.57 -8.16 13.75
C GLY A 138 2.88 -6.93 12.88
N GLN A 139 1.95 -5.99 12.75
CA GLN A 139 2.13 -4.73 12.01
C GLN A 139 3.13 -3.79 12.72
N VAL A 140 3.03 -3.65 14.04
CA VAL A 140 3.97 -2.87 14.86
C VAL A 140 5.38 -3.44 14.76
N SER A 141 5.52 -4.78 14.80
CA SER A 141 6.82 -5.44 14.71
C SER A 141 7.52 -5.15 13.38
N ILE A 142 6.83 -5.26 12.25
CA ILE A 142 7.44 -4.96 10.95
C ILE A 142 7.71 -3.46 10.80
N GLY A 143 6.83 -2.58 11.25
CA GLY A 143 7.06 -1.14 11.27
C GLY A 143 8.30 -0.76 12.10
N PHE A 144 8.48 -1.40 13.26
CA PHE A 144 9.67 -1.23 14.09
C PHE A 144 10.95 -1.71 13.39
N ILE A 145 10.92 -2.92 12.80
CA ILE A 145 12.07 -3.47 12.06
C ILE A 145 12.47 -2.54 10.91
N VAL A 146 11.50 -2.06 10.12
CA VAL A 146 11.75 -1.14 9.00
C VAL A 146 12.33 0.18 9.49
N GLY A 147 11.70 0.84 10.48
CA GLY A 147 12.17 2.12 11.00
C GLY A 147 13.55 2.02 11.63
N LEU A 148 13.81 0.95 12.40
CA LEU A 148 15.11 0.71 13.01
C LEU A 148 16.20 0.41 11.97
N THR A 149 15.87 -0.36 10.92
CA THR A 149 16.82 -0.66 9.84
C THR A 149 17.19 0.60 9.07
N LEU A 150 16.23 1.48 8.74
CA LEU A 150 16.49 2.76 8.08
C LEU A 150 17.32 3.70 8.96
N TRP A 151 17.14 3.64 10.28
CA TRP A 151 17.98 4.41 11.21
C TRP A 151 19.42 3.87 11.29
N LEU A 152 19.60 2.56 11.49
CA LEU A 152 20.90 2.00 11.84
C LEU A 152 21.75 1.59 10.63
N SER A 153 21.12 1.17 9.51
CA SER A 153 21.86 0.68 8.35
C SER A 153 22.68 1.78 7.68
N PRO A 154 23.99 1.58 7.44
CA PRO A 154 24.83 2.55 6.74
C PRO A 154 24.42 2.74 5.26
N ASP A 155 23.73 1.78 4.68
CA ASP A 155 23.30 1.82 3.28
C ASP A 155 21.99 2.63 3.05
N ALA A 156 21.29 2.94 4.14
CA ALA A 156 20.06 3.76 4.08
C ALA A 156 20.43 5.24 4.17
N VAL A 157 20.74 5.85 3.04
CA VAL A 157 21.23 7.24 2.94
C VAL A 157 20.51 8.02 1.85
N VAL A 158 20.48 9.33 1.99
CA VAL A 158 19.94 10.26 1.01
C VAL A 158 20.95 11.35 0.70
N ARG A 159 20.79 12.04 -0.43
CA ARG A 159 21.47 13.30 -0.72
C ARG A 159 20.44 14.43 -0.66
N GLU A 160 20.63 15.30 0.30
CA GLU A 160 19.76 16.45 0.50
C GLU A 160 20.01 17.53 -0.57
N ASN A 161 19.00 18.35 -0.84
CA ASN A 161 19.11 19.43 -1.81
C ASN A 161 19.79 20.63 -1.18
N ILE A 162 20.67 21.28 -1.97
CA ILE A 162 21.24 22.60 -1.65
C ILE A 162 20.61 23.58 -2.64
N THR A 163 20.00 24.65 -2.12
CA THR A 163 19.50 25.77 -2.92
C THR A 163 20.58 26.81 -3.05
N GLU A 164 21.18 26.95 -4.21
CA GLU A 164 22.10 28.05 -4.54
C GLU A 164 21.32 29.13 -5.28
N THR A 165 21.32 30.35 -4.73
CA THR A 165 20.76 31.52 -5.41
C THR A 165 21.86 32.11 -6.30
N GLN A 166 21.79 31.92 -7.59
CA GLN A 166 22.66 32.52 -8.56
C GLN A 166 21.91 33.67 -9.22
N ASP A 167 22.48 34.88 -9.13
CA ASP A 167 22.04 36.14 -9.81
C ASP A 167 20.51 36.35 -9.89
N ASN A 168 19.88 36.60 -8.77
CA ASN A 168 18.51 37.14 -8.60
C ASN A 168 17.35 36.44 -9.34
N GLN A 169 17.56 35.39 -10.15
CA GLN A 169 16.44 34.82 -10.95
C GLN A 169 16.33 33.30 -11.10
N GLU A 170 17.33 32.49 -10.79
CA GLU A 170 17.18 31.03 -10.88
C GLU A 170 17.71 30.33 -9.63
N ILE A 171 16.81 29.61 -8.96
CA ILE A 171 17.16 28.68 -7.88
C ILE A 171 17.66 27.38 -8.53
N VAL A 172 18.98 27.21 -8.59
CA VAL A 172 19.57 25.94 -9.05
C VAL A 172 19.64 25.00 -7.86
N VAL A 173 18.81 23.96 -7.87
CA VAL A 173 18.84 22.89 -6.88
C VAL A 173 19.96 21.92 -7.24
N LYS A 174 20.97 21.84 -6.40
CA LYS A 174 22.05 20.85 -6.48
C LYS A 174 21.94 19.90 -5.29
N HIS A 175 22.30 18.64 -5.51
CA HIS A 175 22.40 17.69 -4.40
C HIS A 175 23.75 17.81 -3.70
N GLN A 176 23.75 17.62 -2.39
CA GLN A 176 24.98 17.48 -1.62
C GLN A 176 25.83 16.33 -2.21
N PRO A 177 27.16 16.51 -2.35
CA PRO A 177 28.03 15.46 -2.87
C PRO A 177 28.08 14.25 -1.94
N GLU A 178 27.97 14.45 -0.64
CA GLU A 178 27.98 13.38 0.34
C GLU A 178 26.56 12.87 0.64
N ALA A 179 26.45 11.54 0.76
CA ALA A 179 25.23 10.89 1.17
C ALA A 179 25.15 10.84 2.69
N VAL A 180 24.06 11.35 3.24
CA VAL A 180 23.85 11.47 4.69
C VAL A 180 22.58 10.75 5.14
N LYS A 181 22.49 10.44 6.42
CA LYS A 181 21.23 10.01 7.02
C LYS A 181 20.34 11.20 7.25
N SER A 182 19.15 11.19 6.67
CA SER A 182 18.21 12.29 6.79
C SER A 182 16.96 11.91 7.57
N LEU A 183 16.52 12.85 8.40
CA LEU A 183 15.24 12.86 9.09
C LEU A 183 14.21 13.73 8.37
N GLN A 184 14.54 14.16 7.16
CA GLN A 184 13.64 15.00 6.37
C GLN A 184 12.63 14.13 5.63
N THR A 185 11.40 14.61 5.56
CA THR A 185 10.33 14.05 4.75
C THR A 185 9.63 15.12 3.94
N THR A 186 9.07 14.75 2.81
CA THR A 186 8.39 15.70 1.93
C THR A 186 6.98 16.00 2.43
N ILE A 187 6.64 17.28 2.58
CA ILE A 187 5.28 17.75 2.86
C ILE A 187 4.64 18.23 1.56
N PRO A 188 3.42 17.77 1.24
CA PRO A 188 2.68 18.29 0.09
C PRO A 188 2.29 19.77 0.30
N CYS A 189 2.29 20.57 -0.78
CA CYS A 189 1.76 21.92 -0.85
C CYS A 189 2.45 23.00 0.01
N ILE A 190 3.64 22.75 0.55
CA ILE A 190 4.38 23.73 1.35
C ILE A 190 5.69 24.11 0.65
N LYS A 191 6.03 25.41 0.67
CA LYS A 191 7.31 25.93 0.16
C LYS A 191 8.48 25.26 0.92
N ASN A 192 9.51 24.84 0.18
CA ASN A 192 10.69 24.09 0.66
C ASN A 192 10.40 22.62 1.05
N HIS A 193 9.20 22.12 0.88
CA HIS A 193 8.74 20.71 0.91
C HIS A 193 9.30 19.79 2.02
N ASN A 194 10.14 20.26 2.94
CA ASN A 194 10.87 19.38 3.87
C ASN A 194 10.48 19.62 5.33
N LEU A 195 9.91 18.61 5.94
CA LEU A 195 9.74 18.51 7.39
C LEU A 195 10.90 17.70 7.96
N ASN A 196 11.63 18.27 8.90
CA ASN A 196 12.66 17.53 9.63
C ASN A 196 12.11 17.10 11.00
N TYR A 197 12.07 15.79 11.24
CA TYR A 197 11.59 15.23 12.51
C TYR A 197 12.40 15.73 13.72
N SER A 198 13.69 16.05 13.54
CA SER A 198 14.50 16.62 14.62
C SER A 198 14.04 18.02 15.03
N ASN A 199 13.46 18.80 14.09
CA ASN A 199 12.94 20.13 14.40
C ASN A 199 11.63 20.06 15.22
N ILE A 200 10.81 19.03 15.00
CA ILE A 200 9.63 18.78 15.84
C ILE A 200 10.04 18.50 17.27
N MET A 201 11.19 17.82 17.45
CA MET A 201 11.74 17.45 18.76
C MET A 201 12.74 18.49 19.30
N ALA A 202 12.70 19.74 18.83
CA ALA A 202 13.60 20.82 19.24
C ALA A 202 13.59 21.07 20.77
N PHE A 203 12.47 20.81 21.44
CA PHE A 203 12.34 20.93 22.89
C PHE A 203 13.23 19.95 23.68
N CYS A 204 13.74 18.88 23.05
CA CYS A 204 14.69 17.94 23.65
C CYS A 204 16.14 18.47 23.68
N GLY A 205 16.42 19.71 23.22
CA GLY A 205 17.72 20.37 23.26
C GLY A 205 18.81 19.55 22.57
N LYS A 206 19.87 19.15 23.29
CA LYS A 206 21.00 18.40 22.74
C LYS A 206 20.64 16.99 22.20
N TYR A 207 19.54 16.43 22.64
CA TYR A 207 19.05 15.11 22.21
C TYR A 207 18.07 15.17 21.02
N LYS A 208 17.83 16.34 20.43
CA LYS A 208 16.84 16.53 19.35
C LYS A 208 16.98 15.56 18.18
N VAL A 209 18.20 15.21 17.78
CA VAL A 209 18.46 14.27 16.66
C VAL A 209 18.05 12.84 17.03
N ALA A 210 18.47 12.37 18.22
CA ALA A 210 18.09 11.05 18.70
C ALA A 210 16.57 10.93 18.90
N ALA A 211 15.95 11.95 19.48
CA ALA A 211 14.49 12.03 19.64
C ALA A 211 13.77 12.07 18.27
N GLY A 212 14.35 12.75 17.27
CA GLY A 212 13.86 12.77 15.90
C GLY A 212 13.85 11.37 15.27
N TRP A 213 14.89 10.56 15.47
CA TRP A 213 14.92 9.18 15.00
C TRP A 213 13.89 8.29 15.71
N ILE A 214 13.69 8.46 17.01
CA ILE A 214 12.64 7.75 17.75
C ILE A 214 11.27 8.12 17.19
N LEU A 215 11.03 9.41 16.93
CA LEU A 215 9.78 9.88 16.31
C LEU A 215 9.60 9.28 14.91
N PHE A 216 10.65 9.21 14.10
CA PHE A 216 10.62 8.57 12.77
C PHE A 216 10.22 7.09 12.85
N VAL A 217 10.78 6.33 13.80
CA VAL A 217 10.40 4.93 14.03
C VAL A 217 8.92 4.82 14.43
N ILE A 218 8.45 5.69 15.33
CA ILE A 218 7.03 5.74 15.74
C ILE A 218 6.14 6.04 14.53
N MET A 219 6.51 7.02 13.71
CA MET A 219 5.77 7.36 12.48
C MET A 219 5.75 6.19 11.49
N THR A 220 6.86 5.48 11.33
CA THR A 220 6.93 4.27 10.51
C THR A 220 5.93 3.21 10.98
N ILE A 221 5.86 2.94 12.28
CA ILE A 221 4.90 2.02 12.87
C ILE A 221 3.46 2.46 12.60
N ILE A 222 3.16 3.74 12.82
CA ILE A 222 1.83 4.31 12.58
C ILE A 222 1.43 4.16 11.11
N VAL A 223 2.31 4.54 10.18
CA VAL A 223 2.06 4.49 8.74
C VAL A 223 1.81 3.04 8.29
N VAL A 224 2.69 2.12 8.63
CA VAL A 224 2.55 0.70 8.25
C VAL A 224 1.24 0.12 8.80
N THR A 225 0.93 0.38 10.06
CA THR A 225 -0.30 -0.10 10.71
C THR A 225 -1.55 0.53 10.06
N ALA A 226 -1.54 1.85 9.86
CA ALA A 226 -2.70 2.57 9.33
C ALA A 226 -2.99 2.17 7.87
N VAL A 227 -1.97 2.12 7.01
CA VAL A 227 -2.16 1.79 5.60
C VAL A 227 -2.51 0.32 5.41
N SER A 228 -1.89 -0.59 6.19
CA SER A 228 -2.22 -2.02 6.16
C SER A 228 -3.68 -2.29 6.56
N ASN A 229 -4.17 -1.67 7.64
CA ASN A 229 -5.57 -1.79 8.04
C ASN A 229 -6.51 -1.04 7.07
N GLY A 230 -6.09 0.10 6.51
CA GLY A 230 -6.86 0.84 5.51
C GLY A 230 -7.08 0.04 4.23
N ALA A 231 -6.05 -0.65 3.73
CA ALA A 231 -6.16 -1.56 2.59
C ALA A 231 -7.10 -2.75 2.91
N ASN A 232 -7.02 -3.29 4.13
CA ASN A 232 -7.91 -4.37 4.55
C ASN A 232 -9.38 -3.94 4.63
N LEU A 233 -9.67 -2.72 5.08
CA LEU A 233 -11.02 -2.16 5.05
C LEU A 233 -11.51 -1.87 3.62
N ASN A 234 -10.60 -1.60 2.69
CA ASN A 234 -10.93 -1.35 1.29
C ASN A 234 -11.18 -2.66 0.49
N ASP A 235 -10.87 -3.83 1.06
CA ASP A 235 -11.13 -5.15 0.44
C ASP A 235 -12.57 -5.64 0.73
N GLY A 236 -13.55 -4.76 0.52
CA GLY A 236 -14.98 -5.07 0.76
C GLY A 236 -15.79 -5.37 -0.49
N MET A 237 -15.25 -5.06 -1.68
CA MET A 237 -15.92 -5.24 -2.97
C MET A 237 -14.99 -5.81 -4.02
N ASP A 238 -15.58 -6.54 -4.99
CA ASP A 238 -14.86 -7.18 -6.08
C ASP A 238 -13.99 -6.18 -6.86
N GLY A 239 -12.69 -6.42 -6.92
CA GLY A 239 -11.72 -5.62 -7.65
C GLY A 239 -11.36 -4.26 -7.02
N MET A 240 -12.02 -3.82 -5.96
CA MET A 240 -11.84 -2.48 -5.42
C MET A 240 -10.44 -2.27 -4.83
N CYS A 241 -10.03 -3.13 -3.93
CA CYS A 241 -8.72 -3.03 -3.28
C CYS A 241 -7.58 -3.21 -4.28
N ALA A 242 -7.66 -4.22 -5.15
CA ALA A 242 -6.64 -4.49 -6.15
C ALA A 242 -6.46 -3.34 -7.14
N GLY A 243 -7.56 -2.77 -7.64
CA GLY A 243 -7.51 -1.65 -8.59
C GLY A 243 -7.00 -0.35 -7.97
N ASN A 244 -7.51 0.02 -6.78
CA ASN A 244 -7.01 1.18 -6.05
C ASN A 244 -5.51 1.03 -5.75
N SER A 245 -5.06 -0.15 -5.34
CA SER A 245 -3.67 -0.43 -5.03
C SER A 245 -2.76 -0.41 -6.27
N ALA A 246 -3.25 -0.85 -7.43
CA ALA A 246 -2.52 -0.71 -8.69
C ALA A 246 -2.28 0.76 -9.03
N ILE A 247 -3.30 1.62 -8.89
CA ILE A 247 -3.21 3.05 -9.15
C ILE A 247 -2.22 3.71 -8.17
N ILE A 248 -2.31 3.40 -6.87
CA ILE A 248 -1.37 3.88 -5.85
C ILE A 248 0.05 3.41 -6.18
N GLY A 249 0.20 2.14 -6.60
CA GLY A 249 1.47 1.55 -7.00
C GLY A 249 2.14 2.30 -8.15
N VAL A 250 1.37 2.74 -9.16
CA VAL A 250 1.89 3.57 -10.28
C VAL A 250 2.42 4.91 -9.77
N ALA A 251 1.71 5.60 -8.88
CA ALA A 251 2.19 6.85 -8.31
C ALA A 251 3.46 6.67 -7.47
N LEU A 252 3.52 5.62 -6.64
CA LEU A 252 4.72 5.28 -5.87
C LEU A 252 5.90 4.90 -6.78
N LEU A 253 5.65 4.21 -7.89
CA LEU A 253 6.67 3.89 -8.89
C LEU A 253 7.26 5.18 -9.50
N ILE A 254 6.42 6.16 -9.85
CA ILE A 254 6.86 7.47 -10.33
C ILE A 254 7.72 8.15 -9.25
N PHE A 255 7.28 8.18 -8.00
CA PHE A 255 8.03 8.79 -6.90
C PHE A 255 9.38 8.10 -6.67
N ALA A 256 9.40 6.76 -6.65
CA ALA A 256 10.63 5.98 -6.51
C ALA A 256 11.60 6.22 -7.69
N TYR A 257 11.07 6.26 -8.91
CA TYR A 257 11.87 6.54 -10.11
C TYR A 257 12.50 7.94 -10.08
N VAL A 258 11.69 8.95 -9.78
CA VAL A 258 12.16 10.35 -9.68
C VAL A 258 13.20 10.49 -8.56
N SER A 259 12.96 9.91 -7.38
CA SER A 259 13.91 9.95 -6.26
C SER A 259 15.19 9.16 -6.51
N SER A 260 15.18 8.21 -7.45
CA SER A 260 16.34 7.39 -7.80
C SER A 260 17.26 8.00 -8.87
N HIS A 261 16.86 9.14 -9.46
CA HIS A 261 17.58 9.75 -10.58
C HIS A 261 18.01 11.18 -10.23
N ILE A 262 19.30 11.44 -10.28
CA ILE A 262 19.90 12.72 -9.86
C ILE A 262 19.26 13.94 -10.58
N VAL A 263 19.07 13.86 -11.90
CA VAL A 263 18.52 14.97 -12.68
C VAL A 263 17.04 15.22 -12.35
N TYR A 264 16.25 14.14 -12.27
CA TYR A 264 14.81 14.29 -11.99
C TYR A 264 14.54 14.70 -10.56
N SER A 265 15.31 14.18 -9.59
CA SER A 265 15.16 14.59 -8.19
C SER A 265 15.50 16.08 -8.00
N ALA A 266 16.53 16.59 -8.68
CA ALA A 266 16.84 18.01 -8.70
C ALA A 266 15.73 18.85 -9.38
N TYR A 267 15.18 18.39 -10.53
CA TYR A 267 14.11 19.09 -11.24
C TYR A 267 12.82 19.22 -10.39
N PHE A 268 12.48 18.18 -9.61
CA PHE A 268 11.32 18.19 -8.73
C PHE A 268 11.62 18.72 -7.32
N ASP A 269 12.86 19.13 -7.05
CA ASP A 269 13.32 19.60 -5.74
C ASP A 269 13.02 18.60 -4.60
N ILE A 270 13.33 17.34 -4.85
CA ILE A 270 13.20 16.26 -3.88
C ILE A 270 14.54 15.59 -3.61
N MET A 271 14.66 14.93 -2.47
CA MET A 271 15.87 14.22 -2.08
C MET A 271 16.21 13.12 -3.09
N TYR A 272 17.48 13.05 -3.47
CA TYR A 272 18.00 11.91 -4.22
C TYR A 272 18.32 10.76 -3.24
N ILE A 273 17.79 9.58 -3.51
CA ILE A 273 17.95 8.39 -2.66
C ILE A 273 18.76 7.34 -3.42
N PRO A 274 20.08 7.24 -3.17
CA PRO A 274 20.93 6.24 -3.82
C PRO A 274 20.41 4.82 -3.56
N GLY A 275 20.32 4.01 -4.60
CA GLY A 275 19.84 2.62 -4.48
C GLY A 275 18.32 2.43 -4.49
N SER A 276 17.50 3.49 -4.39
CA SER A 276 16.03 3.38 -4.48
C SER A 276 15.52 2.90 -5.84
N GLN A 277 16.37 2.85 -6.84
CA GLN A 277 16.08 2.30 -8.16
C GLN A 277 15.58 0.84 -8.12
N GLU A 278 15.96 0.05 -7.15
CA GLU A 278 15.46 -1.33 -7.01
C GLU A 278 14.00 -1.36 -6.55
N LEU A 279 13.50 -0.29 -5.93
CA LEU A 279 12.06 -0.13 -5.65
C LEU A 279 11.24 -0.03 -6.94
N VAL A 280 11.80 0.54 -8.02
CA VAL A 280 11.12 0.62 -9.32
C VAL A 280 10.86 -0.79 -9.86
N VAL A 281 11.85 -1.70 -9.75
CA VAL A 281 11.69 -3.11 -10.13
C VAL A 281 10.63 -3.80 -9.27
N PHE A 282 10.67 -3.58 -7.96
CA PHE A 282 9.69 -4.15 -7.03
C PHE A 282 8.27 -3.65 -7.31
N LEU A 283 8.09 -2.33 -7.46
CA LEU A 283 6.78 -1.72 -7.70
C LEU A 283 6.22 -2.10 -9.09
N SER A 284 7.09 -2.31 -10.09
CA SER A 284 6.66 -2.84 -11.38
C SER A 284 6.09 -4.25 -11.25
N ALA A 285 6.76 -5.14 -10.48
CA ALA A 285 6.22 -6.45 -10.15
C ALA A 285 4.91 -6.36 -9.35
N PHE A 286 4.83 -5.43 -8.39
CA PHE A 286 3.62 -5.18 -7.62
C PHE A 286 2.45 -4.78 -8.52
N ILE A 287 2.63 -3.82 -9.43
CA ILE A 287 1.60 -3.38 -10.37
C ILE A 287 1.18 -4.54 -11.29
N GLY A 288 2.13 -5.30 -11.83
CA GLY A 288 1.85 -6.47 -12.64
C GLY A 288 1.03 -7.52 -11.90
N ALA A 289 1.35 -7.78 -10.62
CA ALA A 289 0.58 -8.69 -9.76
C ALA A 289 -0.84 -8.19 -9.52
N MET A 290 -1.03 -6.88 -9.26
CA MET A 290 -2.37 -6.30 -9.05
C MET A 290 -3.23 -6.42 -10.31
N ILE A 291 -2.70 -6.05 -11.48
CA ILE A 291 -3.42 -6.13 -12.76
C ILE A 291 -3.73 -7.59 -13.10
N GLY A 292 -2.77 -8.51 -12.92
CA GLY A 292 -2.99 -9.93 -13.16
C GLY A 292 -4.00 -10.55 -12.19
N PHE A 293 -4.01 -10.12 -10.93
CA PHE A 293 -5.00 -10.55 -9.95
C PHE A 293 -6.40 -10.04 -10.27
N LEU A 294 -6.54 -8.80 -10.78
CA LEU A 294 -7.80 -8.23 -11.23
C LEU A 294 -8.49 -9.08 -12.31
N TRP A 295 -7.74 -9.83 -13.10
CA TRP A 295 -8.32 -10.76 -14.09
C TRP A 295 -9.32 -11.73 -13.47
N TYR A 296 -9.09 -12.13 -12.22
CA TYR A 296 -9.95 -13.06 -11.49
C TYR A 296 -10.80 -12.39 -10.41
N ASN A 297 -10.36 -11.24 -9.89
CA ASN A 297 -11.01 -10.57 -8.78
C ASN A 297 -11.98 -9.47 -9.23
N ALA A 298 -11.96 -9.06 -10.51
CA ALA A 298 -12.97 -8.14 -11.05
C ALA A 298 -14.37 -8.76 -11.00
N TYR A 299 -15.40 -7.91 -10.85
CA TYR A 299 -16.79 -8.36 -10.74
C TYR A 299 -17.27 -9.14 -11.99
N PRO A 300 -17.89 -10.29 -11.86
CA PRO A 300 -18.07 -11.10 -10.65
C PRO A 300 -16.78 -11.86 -10.26
N ALA A 301 -16.32 -11.69 -9.03
CA ALA A 301 -15.03 -12.23 -8.58
C ALA A 301 -15.04 -13.78 -8.57
N GLN A 302 -13.96 -14.36 -9.07
CA GLN A 302 -13.70 -15.80 -9.03
C GLN A 302 -12.84 -16.21 -7.82
N VAL A 303 -12.21 -15.23 -7.15
CA VAL A 303 -11.38 -15.38 -5.95
C VAL A 303 -11.39 -14.10 -5.16
N PHE A 304 -11.47 -14.19 -3.83
CA PHE A 304 -11.31 -13.05 -2.93
C PHE A 304 -9.88 -12.94 -2.45
N MET A 305 -9.43 -11.70 -2.23
CA MET A 305 -8.07 -11.39 -1.82
C MET A 305 -7.77 -11.94 -0.42
N GLY A 306 -8.66 -11.69 0.53
CA GLY A 306 -8.51 -12.02 1.95
C GLY A 306 -7.49 -11.16 2.66
N ASP A 307 -7.35 -11.40 3.98
CA ASP A 307 -6.40 -10.68 4.83
C ASP A 307 -4.94 -10.93 4.41
N THR A 308 -4.66 -12.11 3.82
CA THR A 308 -3.36 -12.45 3.23
C THR A 308 -2.90 -11.41 2.22
N GLY A 309 -3.80 -10.97 1.33
CA GLY A 309 -3.47 -10.00 0.29
C GLY A 309 -3.55 -8.57 0.78
N SER A 310 -4.66 -8.19 1.40
CA SER A 310 -4.96 -6.80 1.76
C SER A 310 -3.98 -6.23 2.78
N LEU A 311 -3.62 -6.99 3.83
CA LEU A 311 -2.61 -6.55 4.81
C LEU A 311 -1.23 -6.39 4.16
N THR A 312 -0.86 -7.32 3.27
CA THR A 312 0.41 -7.28 2.54
C THR A 312 0.51 -6.06 1.64
N ILE A 313 -0.53 -5.79 0.85
CA ILE A 313 -0.59 -4.64 -0.07
C ILE A 313 -0.44 -3.34 0.69
N GLY A 314 -1.21 -3.16 1.77
CA GLY A 314 -1.13 -1.95 2.58
C GLY A 314 0.25 -1.77 3.22
N GLY A 315 0.88 -2.85 3.68
CA GLY A 315 2.23 -2.82 4.20
C GLY A 315 3.29 -2.46 3.14
N ILE A 316 3.19 -3.03 1.94
CA ILE A 316 4.04 -2.67 0.80
C ILE A 316 3.96 -1.17 0.50
N ILE A 317 2.74 -0.63 0.41
CA ILE A 317 2.49 0.79 0.15
C ILE A 317 3.08 1.65 1.27
N GLY A 318 2.82 1.30 2.54
CA GLY A 318 3.30 2.03 3.71
C GLY A 318 4.83 2.04 3.79
N VAL A 319 5.47 0.87 3.69
CA VAL A 319 6.94 0.76 3.78
C VAL A 319 7.62 1.44 2.61
N CYS A 320 7.10 1.28 1.39
CA CYS A 320 7.65 1.97 0.23
C CYS A 320 7.64 3.49 0.41
N SER A 321 6.54 4.06 0.90
CA SER A 321 6.42 5.51 1.13
C SER A 321 7.42 6.03 2.17
N ILE A 322 7.67 5.25 3.24
CA ILE A 322 8.69 5.57 4.25
C ILE A 322 10.09 5.54 3.63
N ILE A 323 10.43 4.52 2.85
CA ILE A 323 11.75 4.40 2.22
C ILE A 323 12.04 5.59 1.29
N ILE A 324 11.03 6.07 0.55
CA ILE A 324 11.20 7.21 -0.36
C ILE A 324 10.92 8.57 0.31
N HIS A 325 10.73 8.60 1.64
CA HIS A 325 10.44 9.81 2.42
C HIS A 325 9.22 10.60 1.88
N LYS A 326 8.12 9.87 1.58
CA LYS A 326 6.86 10.42 1.06
C LYS A 326 5.65 10.01 1.92
N GLU A 327 5.87 9.63 3.17
CA GLU A 327 4.82 9.15 4.07
C GLU A 327 3.73 10.21 4.34
N LEU A 328 4.08 11.50 4.34
CA LEU A 328 3.10 12.58 4.52
C LEU A 328 2.25 12.85 3.28
N MET A 329 2.57 12.25 2.14
CA MET A 329 1.73 12.27 0.94
C MET A 329 0.66 11.17 0.93
N LEU A 330 0.79 10.15 1.80
CA LEU A 330 -0.15 9.03 1.86
C LEU A 330 -1.61 9.44 2.15
N PRO A 331 -1.92 10.43 3.01
CA PRO A 331 -3.30 10.87 3.20
C PRO A 331 -3.99 11.32 1.89
N ILE A 332 -3.22 11.86 0.94
CA ILE A 332 -3.71 12.21 -0.39
C ILE A 332 -3.73 10.95 -1.27
N LEU A 333 -2.58 10.30 -1.42
CA LEU A 333 -2.41 9.16 -2.33
C LEU A 333 -3.30 7.97 -1.96
N CYS A 334 -3.39 7.63 -0.67
CA CYS A 334 -4.25 6.59 -0.13
C CYS A 334 -5.57 7.15 0.42
N GLY A 335 -6.04 8.28 -0.10
CA GLY A 335 -7.22 8.98 0.43
C GLY A 335 -8.47 8.09 0.50
N ILE A 336 -8.63 7.15 -0.43
CA ILE A 336 -9.71 6.16 -0.37
C ILE A 336 -9.58 5.28 0.88
N PHE A 337 -8.41 4.69 1.15
CA PHE A 337 -8.18 3.87 2.35
C PHE A 337 -8.40 4.68 3.63
N PHE A 338 -8.01 5.96 3.59
CA PHE A 338 -8.19 6.88 4.69
C PHE A 338 -9.67 7.18 4.94
N ILE A 339 -10.45 7.48 3.90
CA ILE A 339 -11.89 7.75 3.99
C ILE A 339 -12.67 6.52 4.49
N GLU A 340 -12.32 5.32 3.99
CA GLU A 340 -12.89 4.06 4.47
C GLU A 340 -12.65 3.87 5.96
N SER A 341 -11.42 3.99 6.40
CA SER A 341 -11.03 3.86 7.81
C SER A 341 -11.71 4.92 8.69
N LEU A 342 -11.73 6.19 8.23
CA LEU A 342 -12.33 7.29 8.94
C LEU A 342 -13.85 7.09 9.09
N SER A 343 -14.52 6.57 8.07
CA SER A 343 -15.95 6.28 8.14
C SER A 343 -16.29 5.29 9.24
N VAL A 344 -15.46 4.25 9.43
CA VAL A 344 -15.61 3.24 10.48
C VAL A 344 -15.36 3.86 11.86
N ILE A 345 -14.32 4.67 12.00
CA ILE A 345 -13.98 5.35 13.26
C ILE A 345 -15.11 6.30 13.67
N ILE A 346 -15.55 7.16 12.76
CA ILE A 346 -16.65 8.11 13.01
C ILE A 346 -17.92 7.36 13.43
N GLN A 347 -18.32 6.35 12.65
CA GLN A 347 -19.51 5.55 12.95
C GLN A 347 -19.44 4.90 14.33
N THR A 348 -18.31 4.26 14.65
CA THR A 348 -18.13 3.52 15.90
C THR A 348 -18.15 4.46 17.10
N GLN A 349 -17.43 5.57 17.04
CA GLN A 349 -17.35 6.53 18.14
C GLN A 349 -18.70 7.25 18.33
N TRP A 350 -19.32 7.70 17.23
CA TRP A 350 -20.62 8.35 17.28
C TRP A 350 -21.69 7.42 17.86
N PHE A 351 -21.76 6.18 17.36
CA PHE A 351 -22.75 5.22 17.85
C PHE A 351 -22.56 4.91 19.34
N LYS A 352 -21.32 4.76 19.82
CA LYS A 352 -21.02 4.59 21.24
C LYS A 352 -21.51 5.77 22.08
N LEU A 353 -21.26 7.01 21.61
CA LEU A 353 -21.70 8.23 22.31
C LEU A 353 -23.22 8.34 22.36
N GLN A 354 -23.92 8.06 21.26
CA GLN A 354 -25.38 8.12 21.21
C GLN A 354 -26.02 6.99 22.04
N LYS A 355 -25.44 5.80 22.01
CA LYS A 355 -25.90 4.66 22.83
C LYS A 355 -25.83 4.97 24.31
N ARG A 356 -24.81 5.69 24.81
CA ARG A 356 -24.71 6.18 26.19
C ARG A 356 -25.85 7.14 26.56
N LYS A 357 -26.42 7.84 25.56
CA LYS A 357 -27.58 8.74 25.73
C LYS A 357 -28.93 8.03 25.50
N GLY A 358 -28.94 6.69 25.41
CA GLY A 358 -30.16 5.90 25.15
C GLY A 358 -30.67 5.99 23.70
N LYS A 359 -29.91 6.57 22.77
CA LYS A 359 -30.31 6.75 21.37
C LYS A 359 -29.53 5.81 20.45
N ARG A 360 -30.20 5.25 19.42
CA ARG A 360 -29.58 4.41 18.38
C ARG A 360 -29.42 5.23 17.09
N VAL A 361 -28.51 6.21 17.11
CA VAL A 361 -28.26 7.10 15.97
C VAL A 361 -26.95 6.73 15.30
N ARG A 362 -27.01 6.48 13.98
CA ARG A 362 -25.85 6.20 13.12
C ARG A 362 -25.58 7.39 12.20
N VAL A 363 -24.34 7.61 11.80
CA VAL A 363 -23.96 8.61 10.80
C VAL A 363 -24.21 8.08 9.40
N PHE A 364 -23.68 6.90 9.12
CA PHE A 364 -23.80 6.21 7.82
C PHE A 364 -24.78 5.04 7.93
N ARG A 365 -25.38 4.64 6.82
CA ARG A 365 -26.22 3.43 6.74
C ARG A 365 -25.45 2.18 7.10
N ALA A 366 -24.25 2.06 6.52
CA ALA A 366 -23.31 0.99 6.78
C ALA A 366 -21.89 1.52 6.71
N THR A 367 -20.93 0.81 7.28
CA THR A 367 -19.50 1.11 7.22
C THR A 367 -18.72 -0.16 6.99
N PRO A 368 -17.64 -0.11 6.22
CA PRO A 368 -16.98 1.06 5.60
C PRO A 368 -17.89 1.81 4.59
N ILE A 369 -17.48 3.00 4.12
CA ILE A 369 -18.37 3.90 3.37
C ILE A 369 -18.90 3.31 2.07
N HIS A 370 -18.15 2.41 1.40
CA HIS A 370 -18.60 1.72 0.19
C HIS A 370 -19.90 0.95 0.42
N ASP A 371 -20.12 0.38 1.59
CA ASP A 371 -21.34 -0.34 1.96
C ASP A 371 -22.55 0.59 2.05
N THR A 372 -22.35 1.87 2.37
CA THR A 372 -23.43 2.88 2.35
C THR A 372 -24.02 3.04 0.95
N PHE A 373 -23.21 2.89 -0.12
CA PHE A 373 -23.65 3.06 -1.50
C PHE A 373 -24.47 1.89 -2.05
N ARG A 374 -24.26 0.68 -1.51
CA ARG A 374 -24.95 -0.53 -2.00
C ARG A 374 -26.18 -0.91 -1.20
N ARG A 375 -26.42 -0.34 -0.01
CA ARG A 375 -27.53 -0.72 0.87
C ARG A 375 -28.66 0.28 0.86
N LEU A 376 -29.91 -0.23 0.95
CA LEU A 376 -31.12 0.57 1.16
C LEU A 376 -31.47 0.65 2.65
N ASP A 377 -32.23 1.69 3.02
CA ASP A 377 -32.73 1.84 4.40
C ASP A 377 -33.64 0.67 4.84
N SER A 378 -34.39 0.08 3.89
CA SER A 378 -35.27 -1.07 4.13
C SER A 378 -34.51 -2.37 4.47
N GLN A 379 -33.22 -2.45 4.19
CA GLN A 379 -32.36 -3.60 4.48
C GLN A 379 -31.62 -3.48 5.80
N LEU A 380 -31.91 -2.42 6.55
CA LEU A 380 -31.22 -2.07 7.78
C LEU A 380 -32.17 -2.11 8.97
N ASP A 381 -31.60 -2.17 10.17
CA ASP A 381 -32.34 -2.22 11.43
C ASP A 381 -33.34 -1.05 11.54
N ALA A 382 -34.62 -1.38 11.50
CA ALA A 382 -35.72 -0.40 11.56
C ALA A 382 -35.71 0.45 12.86
N THR A 383 -34.99 0.00 13.90
CA THR A 383 -34.90 0.70 15.19
C THR A 383 -33.84 1.80 15.22
N SER A 384 -33.00 1.88 14.18
CA SER A 384 -31.91 2.87 14.11
C SER A 384 -32.29 4.08 13.27
N THR A 385 -31.94 5.26 13.76
CA THR A 385 -32.05 6.52 13.01
C THR A 385 -30.70 6.83 12.35
N TYR A 386 -30.73 7.29 11.09
CA TYR A 386 -29.53 7.61 10.30
C TYR A 386 -29.42 9.12 10.06
N ILE A 387 -28.23 9.71 10.19
CA ILE A 387 -28.00 11.13 9.92
C ILE A 387 -28.07 11.38 8.41
N LEU A 388 -27.39 10.55 7.60
CA LEU A 388 -27.38 10.63 6.16
C LEU A 388 -28.53 9.81 5.54
N LYS A 389 -29.74 9.99 6.06
CA LYS A 389 -30.94 9.31 5.59
C LYS A 389 -31.26 9.74 4.15
N GLY A 390 -31.64 8.78 3.31
CA GLY A 390 -32.04 9.05 1.92
C GLY A 390 -30.89 9.18 0.91
N TRP A 391 -29.62 9.17 1.32
CA TRP A 391 -28.49 9.26 0.40
C TRP A 391 -27.61 8.00 0.43
N PRO A 392 -27.32 7.38 -0.75
CA PRO A 392 -27.95 7.62 -2.06
C PRO A 392 -29.41 7.15 -2.10
N HIS A 393 -30.26 7.76 -2.91
CA HIS A 393 -31.67 7.40 -3.00
C HIS A 393 -31.91 6.00 -3.57
N ARG A 394 -30.98 5.50 -4.40
CA ARG A 394 -31.01 4.14 -4.96
C ARG A 394 -29.65 3.49 -4.74
N PRO A 395 -29.62 2.16 -4.47
CA PRO A 395 -28.35 1.44 -4.34
C PRO A 395 -27.64 1.43 -5.69
N PHE A 396 -26.33 1.53 -5.65
CA PHE A 396 -25.50 1.35 -6.84
C PHE A 396 -25.08 -0.11 -6.94
N HIS A 397 -24.97 -0.58 -8.18
CA HIS A 397 -24.35 -1.88 -8.45
C HIS A 397 -22.88 -1.88 -8.02
N GLU A 398 -22.38 -3.01 -7.51
CA GLU A 398 -21.03 -3.14 -6.95
C GLU A 398 -19.93 -2.70 -7.94
N SER A 399 -20.00 -3.16 -9.20
CA SER A 399 -19.05 -2.76 -10.24
C SER A 399 -19.01 -1.24 -10.48
N LYS A 400 -20.16 -0.56 -10.38
CA LYS A 400 -20.23 0.90 -10.53
C LYS A 400 -19.55 1.62 -9.37
N ILE A 401 -19.67 1.09 -8.16
CA ILE A 401 -18.99 1.64 -6.98
C ILE A 401 -17.49 1.46 -7.15
N THR A 402 -17.03 0.26 -7.47
CA THR A 402 -15.62 -0.07 -7.70
C THR A 402 -14.97 0.87 -8.72
N ILE A 403 -15.60 1.05 -9.90
CA ILE A 403 -15.08 1.96 -10.95
C ILE A 403 -15.01 3.41 -10.46
N ARG A 404 -16.01 3.89 -9.71
CA ARG A 404 -15.98 5.25 -9.15
C ARG A 404 -14.87 5.45 -8.15
N PHE A 405 -14.56 4.43 -7.34
CA PHE A 405 -13.44 4.46 -6.41
C PHE A 405 -12.10 4.46 -7.15
N TRP A 406 -11.97 3.72 -8.26
CA TRP A 406 -10.77 3.80 -9.12
C TRP A 406 -10.60 5.19 -9.72
N ILE A 407 -11.68 5.80 -10.24
CA ILE A 407 -11.63 7.18 -10.77
C ILE A 407 -11.18 8.16 -9.66
N ALA A 408 -11.73 8.04 -8.46
CA ALA A 408 -11.31 8.87 -7.33
C ALA A 408 -9.84 8.62 -6.96
N SER A 409 -9.37 7.36 -6.95
CA SER A 409 -7.95 7.04 -6.73
C SER A 409 -7.04 7.62 -7.81
N ILE A 410 -7.45 7.63 -9.08
CA ILE A 410 -6.68 8.25 -10.17
C ILE A 410 -6.55 9.76 -9.93
N ILE A 411 -7.65 10.43 -9.56
CA ILE A 411 -7.64 11.87 -9.26
C ILE A 411 -6.69 12.14 -8.07
N LEU A 412 -6.77 11.36 -7.00
CA LEU A 412 -5.92 11.52 -5.83
C LEU A 412 -4.44 11.24 -6.14
N ALA A 413 -4.16 10.23 -6.95
CA ALA A 413 -2.80 9.92 -7.42
C ALA A 413 -2.24 11.07 -8.28
N ALA A 414 -3.04 11.63 -9.20
CA ALA A 414 -2.65 12.78 -10.00
C ALA A 414 -2.40 14.01 -9.12
N LEU A 415 -3.26 14.28 -8.14
CA LEU A 415 -3.06 15.36 -7.17
C LEU A 415 -1.77 15.15 -6.38
N ALA A 416 -1.49 13.94 -5.88
CA ALA A 416 -0.25 13.63 -5.18
C ALA A 416 0.99 13.86 -6.04
N ILE A 417 0.95 13.54 -7.34
CA ILE A 417 2.06 13.80 -8.27
C ILE A 417 2.22 15.30 -8.52
N ILE A 418 1.11 16.03 -8.70
CA ILE A 418 1.13 17.48 -8.91
C ILE A 418 1.76 18.20 -7.72
N THR A 419 1.46 17.76 -6.49
CA THR A 419 2.00 18.38 -5.27
C THR A 419 3.53 18.30 -5.16
N LEU A 420 4.20 17.43 -5.93
CA LEU A 420 5.68 17.43 -6.02
C LEU A 420 6.21 18.70 -6.68
N LYS A 421 5.43 19.34 -7.55
CA LYS A 421 5.87 20.53 -8.33
C LYS A 421 5.27 21.82 -7.82
N VAL A 422 4.19 21.78 -7.02
CA VAL A 422 3.56 23.00 -6.46
C VAL A 422 4.44 23.56 -5.36
N ARG A 423 5.02 24.75 -5.60
CA ARG A 423 5.92 25.49 -4.72
C ARG A 423 5.20 26.67 -4.07
#